data_75babe3e8a4d8e2a7da64b8fa56dfc8d
#
_entry.id   75babe3e8a4d8e2a7da64b8fa56dfc8d
#
_cell.length_a   1.000
_cell.length_b   1.000
_cell.length_c   1.000
_cell.angle_alpha   90.00
_cell.angle_beta   90.00
_cell.angle_gamma   90.00
#
_symmetry.space_group_name_H-M   'P 1'
#
loop_
_entity.id
_entity.type
_entity.pdbx_description
1 polymer ?
#
loop_
_entity_poly.entity_id
_entity_poly.type
_entity_poly.pdbx_seq_one_letter_code
_entity_poly.pdbx_strand_id
1 'polypeptide(L)'
;ARSKNIAALGVLLGILGFEKDPVAQIVSESFRGKGTDVTTANLNALDAGYEEGAKYAEHGARFSFPSPELRPRLLLSGNEAVALGALAAGVRFFAGYPITPASEIMEWLAGQLPKVGGVMIQAEDEIASLAMCLGASYGGVKAMTATSGPGLSLMIELLGLAGMAELPVVVVDVQRAGPSTGMPTKEAQGDLVLAAYGSHGEIPRVV
;
A
#
# COMPACT_ATOMS: atom_id res chain seq x y z
N ALA A 1 16.77 5.31 -24.36
CA ALA A 1 16.48 6.22 -23.24
C ALA A 1 15.38 5.73 -22.29
N ARG A 2 14.46 4.85 -22.72
CA ARG A 2 13.33 4.37 -21.89
C ARG A 2 13.69 3.27 -20.88
N SER A 3 14.80 2.53 -21.07
CA SER A 3 15.20 1.40 -20.23
C SER A 3 16.36 1.71 -19.28
N LYS A 4 16.64 2.99 -18.99
CA LYS A 4 17.76 3.40 -18.13
C LYS A 4 17.73 2.77 -16.74
N ASN A 5 16.54 2.71 -16.13
CA ASN A 5 16.39 2.14 -14.78
C ASN A 5 16.68 0.64 -14.76
N ILE A 6 16.30 -0.07 -15.83
CA ILE A 6 16.55 -1.50 -15.95
C ILE A 6 18.04 -1.77 -16.20
N ALA A 7 18.71 -0.93 -17.02
CA ALA A 7 20.16 -1.03 -17.20
C ALA A 7 20.89 -0.75 -15.87
N ALA A 8 20.49 0.29 -15.12
CA ALA A 8 21.06 0.57 -13.80
C ALA A 8 20.86 -0.57 -12.79
N LEU A 9 19.67 -1.21 -12.82
CA LEU A 9 19.41 -2.40 -12.03
C LEU A 9 20.36 -3.55 -12.41
N GLY A 10 20.59 -3.77 -13.70
CA GLY A 10 21.57 -4.75 -14.19
C GLY A 10 22.97 -4.47 -13.65
N VAL A 11 23.42 -3.22 -13.73
CA VAL A 11 24.75 -2.83 -13.20
C VAL A 11 24.87 -3.15 -11.71
N LEU A 12 23.84 -2.81 -10.92
CA LEU A 12 23.83 -3.10 -9.48
C LEU A 12 23.90 -4.61 -9.19
N LEU A 13 23.11 -5.41 -9.90
CA LEU A 13 23.15 -6.88 -9.75
C LEU A 13 24.53 -7.44 -10.08
N GLY A 14 25.16 -6.96 -11.16
CA GLY A 14 26.50 -7.37 -11.55
C GLY A 14 27.56 -7.00 -10.53
N ILE A 15 27.55 -5.74 -10.01
CA ILE A 15 28.47 -5.29 -8.96
C ILE A 15 28.31 -6.10 -7.67
N LEU A 16 27.07 -6.41 -7.30
CA LEU A 16 26.75 -7.10 -6.05
C LEU A 16 26.84 -8.63 -6.16
N GLY A 17 27.02 -9.17 -7.37
CA GLY A 17 27.10 -10.61 -7.61
C GLY A 17 25.80 -11.36 -7.39
N PHE A 18 24.65 -10.69 -7.55
CA PHE A 18 23.34 -11.37 -7.47
C PHE A 18 23.01 -12.11 -8.77
N GLU A 19 22.22 -13.18 -8.64
CA GLU A 19 21.68 -13.89 -9.79
C GLU A 19 20.75 -13.01 -10.62
N LYS A 20 20.94 -12.99 -11.94
CA LYS A 20 20.15 -12.15 -12.85
C LYS A 20 18.78 -12.76 -13.18
N ASP A 21 18.68 -14.07 -13.25
CA ASP A 21 17.50 -14.76 -13.80
C ASP A 21 16.19 -14.47 -13.06
N PRO A 22 16.14 -14.43 -11.70
CA PRO A 22 14.91 -14.07 -11.01
C PRO A 22 14.43 -12.66 -11.35
N VAL A 23 15.38 -11.72 -11.55
CA VAL A 23 15.06 -10.34 -11.92
C VAL A 23 14.63 -10.23 -13.37
N ALA A 24 15.24 -10.99 -14.27
CA ALA A 24 14.83 -11.07 -15.67
C ALA A 24 13.39 -11.58 -15.80
N GLN A 25 12.99 -12.56 -14.98
CA GLN A 25 11.61 -13.03 -14.94
C GLN A 25 10.65 -11.93 -14.50
N ILE A 26 10.94 -11.20 -13.42
CA ILE A 26 10.11 -10.08 -12.93
C ILE A 26 10.00 -8.99 -14.00
N VAL A 27 11.09 -8.63 -14.65
CA VAL A 27 11.10 -7.67 -15.76
C VAL A 27 10.19 -8.15 -16.89
N SER A 28 10.32 -9.42 -17.32
CA SER A 28 9.47 -9.99 -18.36
C SER A 28 7.99 -9.95 -18.01
N GLU A 29 7.62 -10.28 -16.78
CA GLU A 29 6.25 -10.24 -16.29
C GLU A 29 5.70 -8.81 -16.22
N SER A 30 6.49 -7.87 -15.71
CA SER A 30 6.10 -6.46 -15.56
C SER A 30 5.85 -5.74 -16.90
N PHE A 31 6.49 -6.19 -17.97
CA PHE A 31 6.35 -5.60 -19.30
C PHE A 31 5.51 -6.44 -20.27
N ARG A 32 4.99 -7.60 -19.84
CA ARG A 32 4.19 -8.53 -20.69
C ARG A 32 3.06 -7.84 -21.45
N GLY A 33 2.36 -6.88 -20.81
CA GLY A 33 1.24 -6.15 -21.41
C GLY A 33 1.65 -4.98 -22.33
N LYS A 34 2.95 -4.67 -22.47
CA LYS A 34 3.45 -3.51 -23.21
C LYS A 34 4.02 -3.88 -24.61
N GLY A 35 3.92 -5.14 -25.01
CA GLY A 35 4.41 -5.66 -26.29
C GLY A 35 5.79 -6.29 -26.19
N THR A 36 6.06 -7.21 -27.12
CA THR A 36 7.30 -8.03 -27.17
C THR A 36 8.56 -7.17 -27.32
N ASP A 37 8.51 -6.15 -28.19
CA ASP A 37 9.66 -5.27 -28.45
C ASP A 37 10.09 -4.50 -27.18
N VAL A 38 9.13 -4.05 -26.39
CA VAL A 38 9.40 -3.34 -25.13
C VAL A 38 9.99 -4.29 -24.09
N THR A 39 9.46 -5.50 -23.98
CA THR A 39 9.98 -6.54 -23.08
C THR A 39 11.41 -6.91 -23.45
N THR A 40 11.66 -7.20 -24.72
CA THR A 40 12.99 -7.55 -25.24
C THR A 40 14.00 -6.41 -25.01
N ALA A 41 13.61 -5.16 -25.31
CA ALA A 41 14.48 -4.01 -25.10
C ALA A 41 14.87 -3.82 -23.60
N ASN A 42 13.97 -4.13 -22.68
CA ASN A 42 14.27 -4.07 -21.23
C ASN A 42 15.16 -5.23 -20.78
N LEU A 43 14.92 -6.45 -21.27
CA LEU A 43 15.79 -7.58 -20.98
C LEU A 43 17.22 -7.36 -21.52
N ASN A 44 17.36 -6.87 -22.75
CA ASN A 44 18.66 -6.53 -23.32
C ASN A 44 19.38 -5.43 -22.51
N ALA A 45 18.62 -4.45 -21.99
CA ALA A 45 19.17 -3.41 -21.13
C ALA A 45 19.64 -3.97 -19.77
N LEU A 46 18.89 -4.93 -19.20
CA LEU A 46 19.28 -5.65 -17.99
C LEU A 46 20.60 -6.42 -18.22
N ASP A 47 20.67 -7.16 -19.30
CA ASP A 47 21.84 -7.98 -19.67
C ASP A 47 23.10 -7.10 -19.86
N ALA A 48 22.98 -6.06 -20.66
CA ALA A 48 24.10 -5.14 -20.89
C ALA A 48 24.56 -4.45 -19.59
N GLY A 49 23.62 -4.07 -18.73
CA GLY A 49 23.93 -3.50 -17.42
C GLY A 49 24.64 -4.52 -16.52
N TYR A 50 24.17 -5.77 -16.50
CA TYR A 50 24.74 -6.85 -15.70
C TYR A 50 26.18 -7.16 -16.09
N GLU A 51 26.45 -7.30 -17.39
CA GLU A 51 27.80 -7.53 -17.92
C GLU A 51 28.74 -6.39 -17.57
N GLU A 52 28.29 -5.15 -17.67
CA GLU A 52 29.11 -3.99 -17.29
C GLU A 52 29.38 -3.96 -15.79
N GLY A 53 28.36 -4.23 -14.95
CA GLY A 53 28.49 -4.29 -13.50
C GLY A 53 29.45 -5.40 -13.04
N ALA A 54 29.40 -6.57 -13.68
CA ALA A 54 30.27 -7.70 -13.36
C ALA A 54 31.77 -7.36 -13.55
N LYS A 55 32.11 -6.55 -14.55
CA LYS A 55 33.50 -6.08 -14.77
C LYS A 55 34.02 -5.26 -13.59
N TYR A 56 33.16 -4.45 -12.95
CA TYR A 56 33.54 -3.68 -11.74
C TYR A 56 33.73 -4.58 -10.53
N ALA A 57 32.95 -5.66 -10.39
CA ALA A 57 33.12 -6.63 -9.31
C ALA A 57 34.49 -7.29 -9.31
N GLU A 58 35.07 -7.55 -10.48
CA GLU A 58 36.43 -8.09 -10.64
C GLU A 58 37.51 -7.13 -10.12
N HIS A 59 37.25 -5.83 -10.13
CA HIS A 59 38.24 -4.78 -9.80
C HIS A 59 38.17 -4.25 -8.35
N GLY A 60 37.29 -4.80 -7.47
CA GLY A 60 37.40 -4.46 -6.07
C GLY A 60 36.12 -4.17 -5.25
N ALA A 61 34.92 -4.21 -5.83
CA ALA A 61 33.69 -4.12 -5.04
C ALA A 61 33.42 -5.47 -4.36
N ARG A 62 33.83 -5.60 -3.10
CA ARG A 62 33.66 -6.84 -2.32
C ARG A 62 32.49 -6.71 -1.37
N PHE A 63 31.27 -6.75 -1.94
CA PHE A 63 30.09 -6.99 -1.13
C PHE A 63 29.84 -8.50 -1.12
N SER A 64 29.83 -9.11 0.07
CA SER A 64 29.41 -10.49 0.26
C SER A 64 28.07 -10.48 0.96
N PHE A 65 27.06 -10.97 0.28
CA PHE A 65 25.75 -11.19 0.88
C PHE A 65 25.62 -12.67 1.22
N PRO A 66 25.23 -13.03 2.44
CA PRO A 66 24.95 -14.43 2.76
C PRO A 66 23.81 -14.92 1.86
N SER A 67 23.95 -16.11 1.29
CA SER A 67 22.84 -16.74 0.57
C SER A 67 21.67 -16.92 1.54
N PRO A 68 20.52 -16.25 1.32
CA PRO A 68 19.38 -16.42 2.20
C PRO A 68 18.83 -17.84 2.05
N GLU A 69 18.40 -18.44 3.16
CA GLU A 69 17.50 -19.59 3.07
C GLU A 69 16.28 -19.17 2.24
N LEU A 70 16.09 -19.80 1.08
CA LEU A 70 14.94 -19.55 0.20
C LEU A 70 13.67 -20.10 0.88
N ARG A 71 13.06 -19.31 1.74
CA ARG A 71 11.70 -19.55 2.25
C ARG A 71 10.75 -18.64 1.47
N PRO A 72 9.60 -19.16 1.01
CA PRO A 72 8.55 -18.31 0.44
C PRO A 72 8.21 -17.20 1.43
N ARG A 73 8.38 -15.95 1.01
CA ARG A 73 8.06 -14.75 1.82
C ARG A 73 7.25 -13.79 0.97
N LEU A 74 6.31 -13.09 1.61
CA LEU A 74 5.65 -11.95 1.02
C LEU A 74 6.47 -10.70 1.31
N LEU A 75 6.76 -9.93 0.28
CA LEU A 75 7.29 -8.57 0.41
C LEU A 75 6.10 -7.61 0.19
N LEU A 76 5.70 -6.94 1.24
CA LEU A 76 4.55 -6.04 1.25
C LEU A 76 4.96 -4.70 1.86
N SER A 77 4.37 -3.61 1.38
CA SER A 77 4.34 -2.34 2.10
C SER A 77 3.44 -2.46 3.34
N GLY A 78 3.56 -1.52 4.30
CA GLY A 78 2.66 -1.48 5.46
C GLY A 78 1.19 -1.37 5.06
N ASN A 79 0.89 -0.56 4.06
CA ASN A 79 -0.47 -0.39 3.53
C ASN A 79 -1.03 -1.67 2.91
N GLU A 80 -0.22 -2.38 2.12
CA GLU A 80 -0.61 -3.69 1.56
C GLU A 80 -0.81 -4.75 2.65
N ALA A 81 0.03 -4.73 3.69
CA ALA A 81 -0.11 -5.65 4.82
C ALA A 81 -1.41 -5.39 5.61
N VAL A 82 -1.77 -4.12 5.83
CA VAL A 82 -3.05 -3.73 6.45
C VAL A 82 -4.22 -4.20 5.59
N ALA A 83 -4.17 -3.96 4.28
CA ALA A 83 -5.22 -4.38 3.34
C ALA A 83 -5.37 -5.91 3.29
N LEU A 84 -4.27 -6.66 3.26
CA LEU A 84 -4.26 -8.12 3.31
C LEU A 84 -4.84 -8.64 4.64
N GLY A 85 -4.45 -8.02 5.76
CA GLY A 85 -4.96 -8.35 7.09
C GLY A 85 -6.47 -8.11 7.20
N ALA A 86 -6.97 -7.00 6.67
CA ALA A 86 -8.40 -6.69 6.61
C ALA A 86 -9.17 -7.74 5.80
N LEU A 87 -8.65 -8.12 4.63
CA LEU A 87 -9.24 -9.16 3.79
C LEU A 87 -9.31 -10.51 4.51
N ALA A 88 -8.21 -10.89 5.18
CA ALA A 88 -8.11 -12.13 5.98
C ALA A 88 -9.06 -12.11 7.18
N ALA A 89 -9.25 -10.95 7.82
CA ALA A 89 -10.21 -10.76 8.93
C ALA A 89 -11.67 -10.76 8.47
N GLY A 90 -11.93 -10.87 7.18
CA GLY A 90 -13.28 -10.99 6.63
C GLY A 90 -13.94 -9.64 6.31
N VAL A 91 -13.20 -8.56 6.14
CA VAL A 91 -13.73 -7.32 5.56
C VAL A 91 -14.24 -7.61 4.15
N ARG A 92 -15.46 -7.19 3.86
CA ARG A 92 -16.11 -7.37 2.53
C ARG A 92 -16.61 -6.06 1.94
N PHE A 93 -16.58 -4.98 2.71
CA PHE A 93 -16.93 -3.66 2.23
C PHE A 93 -15.84 -2.65 2.60
N PHE A 94 -15.39 -1.91 1.62
CA PHE A 94 -14.48 -0.78 1.80
C PHE A 94 -15.03 0.42 1.04
N ALA A 95 -15.14 1.55 1.71
CA ALA A 95 -15.36 2.83 1.07
C ALA A 95 -14.27 3.79 1.50
N GLY A 96 -13.71 4.55 0.56
CA GLY A 96 -12.63 5.47 0.85
C GLY A 96 -12.58 6.65 -0.12
N TYR A 97 -12.00 7.74 0.35
CA TYR A 97 -11.61 8.89 -0.46
C TYR A 97 -10.09 8.93 -0.60
N PRO A 98 -9.55 9.13 -1.81
CA PRO A 98 -8.11 9.09 -2.02
C PRO A 98 -7.38 10.18 -1.22
N ILE A 99 -6.49 9.77 -0.36
CA ILE A 99 -5.63 10.66 0.42
C ILE A 99 -4.26 10.01 0.64
N THR A 100 -3.18 10.72 0.34
CA THR A 100 -1.82 10.26 0.60
C THR A 100 -1.52 10.31 2.10
N PRO A 101 -0.93 9.23 2.71
CA PRO A 101 -0.42 8.01 2.06
C PRO A 101 -1.39 6.80 2.12
N ALA A 102 -2.66 6.98 2.48
CA ALA A 102 -3.62 5.89 2.68
C ALA A 102 -4.18 5.28 1.38
N SER A 103 -4.04 5.96 0.24
CA SER A 103 -4.64 5.52 -1.05
C SER A 103 -4.23 4.13 -1.49
N GLU A 104 -3.02 3.69 -1.17
CA GLU A 104 -2.53 2.36 -1.54
C GLU A 104 -3.37 1.22 -0.94
N ILE A 105 -3.95 1.41 0.26
CA ILE A 105 -4.88 0.45 0.88
C ILE A 105 -6.11 0.28 -0.03
N MET A 106 -6.69 1.38 -0.48
CA MET A 106 -7.85 1.38 -1.37
C MET A 106 -7.52 0.74 -2.72
N GLU A 107 -6.38 1.11 -3.33
CA GLU A 107 -5.93 0.59 -4.61
C GLU A 107 -5.72 -0.94 -4.56
N TRP A 108 -5.10 -1.43 -3.50
CA TRP A 108 -4.89 -2.86 -3.30
C TRP A 108 -6.23 -3.60 -3.12
N LEU A 109 -7.11 -3.08 -2.28
CA LEU A 109 -8.44 -3.68 -2.02
C LEU A 109 -9.35 -3.64 -3.25
N ALA A 110 -9.21 -2.63 -4.12
CA ALA A 110 -9.95 -2.57 -5.39
C ALA A 110 -9.69 -3.81 -6.27
N GLY A 111 -8.46 -4.31 -6.26
CA GLY A 111 -8.08 -5.50 -7.01
C GLY A 111 -8.44 -6.83 -6.33
N GLN A 112 -8.63 -6.85 -5.02
CA GLN A 112 -8.78 -8.09 -4.25
C GLN A 112 -10.20 -8.35 -3.72
N LEU A 113 -10.90 -7.33 -3.23
CA LEU A 113 -12.25 -7.49 -2.66
C LEU A 113 -13.25 -8.17 -3.62
N PRO A 114 -13.30 -7.82 -4.92
CA PRO A 114 -14.22 -8.49 -5.85
C PRO A 114 -13.98 -10.00 -5.96
N LYS A 115 -12.72 -10.45 -5.79
CA LYS A 115 -12.36 -11.88 -5.89
C LYS A 115 -12.93 -12.73 -4.75
N VAL A 116 -13.32 -12.10 -3.65
CA VAL A 116 -13.88 -12.76 -2.46
C VAL A 116 -15.34 -12.34 -2.18
N GLY A 117 -16.01 -11.78 -3.20
CA GLY A 117 -17.40 -11.33 -3.09
C GLY A 117 -17.59 -10.05 -2.30
N GLY A 118 -16.52 -9.26 -2.12
CA GLY A 118 -16.56 -7.95 -1.49
C GLY A 118 -16.70 -6.80 -2.48
N VAL A 119 -16.89 -5.60 -1.94
CA VAL A 119 -17.09 -4.37 -2.72
C VAL A 119 -16.14 -3.29 -2.22
N MET A 120 -15.51 -2.57 -3.15
CA MET A 120 -14.76 -1.35 -2.90
C MET A 120 -15.42 -0.19 -3.63
N ILE A 121 -15.61 0.92 -2.91
CA ILE A 121 -16.21 2.15 -3.45
C ILE A 121 -15.27 3.32 -3.19
N GLN A 122 -14.98 4.07 -4.24
CA GLN A 122 -14.41 5.39 -4.08
C GLN A 122 -15.56 6.38 -3.84
N ALA A 123 -15.57 6.98 -2.66
CA ALA A 123 -16.61 7.93 -2.26
C ALA A 123 -16.22 9.37 -2.69
N GLU A 124 -17.16 10.30 -2.55
CA GLU A 124 -16.99 11.72 -2.89
C GLU A 124 -16.08 12.46 -1.88
N ASP A 125 -16.13 12.04 -0.60
CA ASP A 125 -15.33 12.57 0.50
C ASP A 125 -15.21 11.57 1.64
N GLU A 126 -14.50 11.94 2.71
CA GLU A 126 -14.29 11.08 3.88
C GLU A 126 -15.56 10.87 4.70
N ILE A 127 -16.46 11.86 4.76
CA ILE A 127 -17.74 11.74 5.45
C ILE A 127 -18.59 10.68 4.76
N ALA A 128 -18.74 10.78 3.44
CA ALA A 128 -19.45 9.77 2.65
C ALA A 128 -18.82 8.39 2.78
N SER A 129 -17.48 8.30 2.81
CA SER A 129 -16.75 7.04 2.99
C SER A 129 -17.14 6.33 4.27
N LEU A 130 -17.09 7.03 5.40
CA LEU A 130 -17.44 6.44 6.70
C LEU A 130 -18.94 6.17 6.81
N ALA A 131 -19.81 7.04 6.29
CA ALA A 131 -21.26 6.82 6.25
C ALA A 131 -21.64 5.54 5.50
N MET A 132 -21.01 5.28 4.34
CA MET A 132 -21.18 4.04 3.59
C MET A 132 -20.72 2.80 4.38
N CYS A 133 -19.60 2.91 5.09
CA CYS A 133 -19.11 1.83 5.95
C CYS A 133 -20.08 1.54 7.11
N LEU A 134 -20.64 2.57 7.73
CA LEU A 134 -21.66 2.41 8.78
C LEU A 134 -22.94 1.76 8.23
N GLY A 135 -23.38 2.17 7.05
CA GLY A 135 -24.51 1.53 6.36
C GLY A 135 -24.26 0.05 6.07
N ALA A 136 -23.09 -0.30 5.60
CA ALA A 136 -22.69 -1.69 5.36
C ALA A 136 -22.64 -2.49 6.68
N SER A 137 -22.07 -1.90 7.74
CA SER A 137 -22.02 -2.49 9.07
C SER A 137 -23.43 -2.72 9.65
N TYR A 138 -24.33 -1.76 9.49
CA TYR A 138 -25.75 -1.90 9.86
C TYR A 138 -26.41 -3.09 9.12
N GLY A 139 -26.04 -3.32 7.87
CA GLY A 139 -26.45 -4.48 7.08
C GLY A 139 -25.74 -5.80 7.45
N GLY A 140 -24.89 -5.80 8.49
CA GLY A 140 -24.19 -7.00 8.98
C GLY A 140 -22.91 -7.35 8.21
N VAL A 141 -22.37 -6.43 7.40
CA VAL A 141 -21.14 -6.64 6.63
C VAL A 141 -19.95 -5.98 7.34
N LYS A 142 -18.84 -6.70 7.53
CA LYS A 142 -17.62 -6.10 8.04
C LYS A 142 -17.11 -5.04 7.07
N ALA A 143 -17.07 -3.80 7.55
CA ALA A 143 -16.71 -2.62 6.77
C ALA A 143 -15.47 -1.91 7.34
N MET A 144 -14.71 -1.31 6.44
CA MET A 144 -13.50 -0.56 6.77
C MET A 144 -13.34 0.64 5.84
N THR A 145 -12.76 1.70 6.36
CA THR A 145 -12.23 2.82 5.57
C THR A 145 -10.78 3.09 5.93
N ALA A 146 -10.07 3.83 5.09
CA ALA A 146 -8.71 4.29 5.36
C ALA A 146 -8.59 5.76 4.95
N THR A 147 -7.87 6.50 5.77
CA THR A 147 -7.68 7.94 5.60
C THR A 147 -6.35 8.40 6.19
N SER A 148 -6.15 9.70 6.30
CA SER A 148 -5.07 10.37 7.03
C SER A 148 -5.69 11.46 7.92
N GLY A 149 -4.91 12.09 8.78
CA GLY A 149 -5.36 13.06 9.77
C GLY A 149 -6.44 14.07 9.32
N PRO A 150 -6.29 14.73 8.15
CA PRO A 150 -7.33 15.64 7.64
C PRO A 150 -8.69 14.94 7.43
N GLY A 151 -8.70 13.74 6.89
CA GLY A 151 -9.93 12.99 6.69
C GLY A 151 -10.47 12.41 7.99
N LEU A 152 -9.61 11.97 8.91
CA LEU A 152 -10.04 11.55 10.25
C LEU A 152 -10.78 12.69 10.97
N SER A 153 -10.31 13.92 10.84
CA SER A 153 -11.00 15.10 11.40
C SER A 153 -12.42 15.27 10.89
N LEU A 154 -12.66 14.96 9.61
CA LEU A 154 -14.00 15.02 9.01
C LEU A 154 -14.91 13.86 9.45
N MET A 155 -14.32 12.72 9.83
CA MET A 155 -15.04 11.51 10.22
C MET A 155 -15.52 11.50 11.68
N ILE A 156 -15.04 12.43 12.52
CA ILE A 156 -15.23 12.40 13.98
C ILE A 156 -16.72 12.33 14.38
N GLU A 157 -17.59 13.07 13.73
CA GLU A 157 -19.01 13.06 14.03
C GLU A 157 -19.62 11.67 13.76
N LEU A 158 -19.30 11.08 12.62
CA LEU A 158 -19.80 9.75 12.25
C LEU A 158 -19.22 8.62 13.12
N LEU A 159 -18.03 8.79 13.70
CA LEU A 159 -17.53 7.89 14.74
C LEU A 159 -18.41 7.97 15.99
N GLY A 160 -18.91 9.15 16.35
CA GLY A 160 -19.93 9.32 17.39
C GLY A 160 -21.21 8.57 17.06
N LEU A 161 -21.72 8.67 15.82
CA LEU A 161 -22.87 7.89 15.34
C LEU A 161 -22.60 6.38 15.42
N ALA A 162 -21.42 5.92 15.06
CA ALA A 162 -21.06 4.50 15.17
C ALA A 162 -21.19 3.98 16.60
N GLY A 163 -20.72 4.77 17.58
CA GLY A 163 -20.87 4.44 19.01
C GLY A 163 -22.32 4.47 19.49
N MET A 164 -23.09 5.47 19.09
CA MET A 164 -24.52 5.59 19.46
C MET A 164 -25.39 4.49 18.88
N ALA A 165 -25.08 4.03 17.66
CA ALA A 165 -25.82 2.99 16.95
C ALA A 165 -25.24 1.57 17.17
N GLU A 166 -24.19 1.44 17.98
CA GLU A 166 -23.48 0.19 18.25
C GLU A 166 -22.99 -0.52 16.96
N LEU A 167 -22.49 0.26 15.99
CA LEU A 167 -22.03 -0.23 14.70
C LEU A 167 -20.53 -0.41 14.70
N PRO A 168 -20.01 -1.63 14.60
CA PRO A 168 -18.57 -1.86 14.51
C PRO A 168 -18.02 -1.41 13.15
N VAL A 169 -17.00 -0.58 13.17
CA VAL A 169 -16.29 -0.11 11.98
C VAL A 169 -14.80 0.02 12.26
N VAL A 170 -13.97 -0.23 11.26
CA VAL A 170 -12.54 0.00 11.33
C VAL A 170 -12.20 1.23 10.49
N VAL A 171 -11.52 2.19 11.11
CA VAL A 171 -10.93 3.35 10.44
C VAL A 171 -9.43 3.26 10.56
N VAL A 172 -8.74 3.19 9.44
CA VAL A 172 -7.28 3.17 9.39
C VAL A 172 -6.80 4.60 9.15
N ASP A 173 -6.07 5.17 10.10
CA ASP A 173 -5.41 6.46 9.95
C ASP A 173 -3.94 6.25 9.61
N VAL A 174 -3.57 6.50 8.35
CA VAL A 174 -2.18 6.48 7.90
C VAL A 174 -1.63 7.89 8.04
N GLN A 175 -0.93 8.14 9.15
CA GLN A 175 -0.57 9.47 9.60
C GLN A 175 0.41 10.19 8.66
N ARG A 176 0.23 11.49 8.56
CA ARG A 176 1.13 12.41 7.86
C ARG A 176 1.29 13.72 8.62
N ALA A 177 2.30 14.50 8.25
CA ALA A 177 2.55 15.78 8.92
C ALA A 177 1.41 16.77 8.70
N GLY A 178 0.90 17.33 9.79
CA GLY A 178 -0.10 18.40 9.86
C GLY A 178 0.55 19.72 10.30
N PRO A 179 -0.26 20.74 10.67
CA PRO A 179 -1.73 20.77 10.71
C PRO A 179 -2.39 20.99 9.33
N SER A 180 -3.74 20.94 9.30
CA SER A 180 -4.57 21.06 8.08
C SER A 180 -4.24 19.97 7.07
N THR A 181 -4.25 20.24 5.76
CA THR A 181 -3.85 19.28 4.75
C THR A 181 -2.38 18.86 4.87
N GLY A 182 -1.57 19.65 5.53
CA GLY A 182 -0.21 19.32 5.89
C GLY A 182 0.74 19.01 4.73
N MET A 183 1.65 18.08 4.99
CA MET A 183 2.65 17.62 4.02
C MET A 183 2.43 16.14 3.71
N PRO A 184 1.78 15.80 2.59
CA PRO A 184 1.32 14.42 2.30
C PRO A 184 2.40 13.35 2.32
N THR A 185 3.65 13.71 2.02
CA THR A 185 4.80 12.78 1.92
C THR A 185 5.75 12.88 3.11
N LYS A 186 5.35 13.57 4.19
CA LYS A 186 6.16 13.71 5.42
C LYS A 186 5.49 13.00 6.57
N GLU A 187 6.26 12.19 7.27
CA GLU A 187 5.80 11.42 8.42
C GLU A 187 5.65 12.32 9.66
N ALA A 188 4.59 12.10 10.41
CA ALA A 188 4.41 12.65 11.75
C ALA A 188 3.35 11.81 12.48
N GLN A 189 3.33 11.89 13.81
CA GLN A 189 2.37 11.19 14.69
C GLN A 189 1.54 12.21 15.47
N GLY A 190 0.87 13.11 14.74
CA GLY A 190 0.04 14.17 15.33
C GLY A 190 -1.39 13.77 15.64
N ASP A 191 -1.86 12.64 15.12
CA ASP A 191 -3.28 12.30 15.09
C ASP A 191 -3.74 11.41 16.26
N LEU A 192 -2.81 10.89 17.07
CA LEU A 192 -3.11 9.94 18.15
C LEU A 192 -4.13 10.48 19.18
N VAL A 193 -4.01 11.76 19.58
CA VAL A 193 -4.96 12.36 20.52
C VAL A 193 -6.34 12.51 19.89
N LEU A 194 -6.40 12.88 18.62
CA LEU A 194 -7.65 12.96 17.85
C LEU A 194 -8.30 11.57 17.72
N ALA A 195 -7.52 10.54 17.38
CA ALA A 195 -8.00 9.18 17.28
C ALA A 195 -8.56 8.66 18.60
N ALA A 196 -7.84 8.92 19.71
CA ALA A 196 -8.22 8.42 21.03
C ALA A 196 -9.37 9.21 21.67
N TYR A 197 -9.40 10.54 21.51
CA TYR A 197 -10.27 11.43 22.30
C TYR A 197 -11.08 12.44 21.49
N GLY A 198 -11.01 12.40 20.16
CA GLY A 198 -11.55 13.45 19.30
C GLY A 198 -13.08 13.55 19.22
N SER A 199 -13.85 12.57 19.70
CA SER A 199 -15.33 12.65 19.69
C SER A 199 -15.87 13.47 20.85
N HIS A 200 -17.06 14.04 20.65
CA HIS A 200 -17.90 14.48 21.73
C HIS A 200 -18.67 13.27 22.31
N GLY A 201 -18.79 13.23 23.64
CA GLY A 201 -19.40 12.13 24.37
C GLY A 201 -18.49 10.89 24.52
N GLU A 202 -18.97 9.94 25.29
CA GLU A 202 -18.26 8.69 25.58
C GLU A 202 -18.69 7.61 24.60
N ILE A 203 -17.73 7.09 23.84
CA ILE A 203 -17.93 5.97 22.92
C ILE A 203 -16.82 4.92 23.08
N PRO A 204 -17.13 3.63 22.97
CA PRO A 204 -16.11 2.61 23.03
C PRO A 204 -15.18 2.69 21.81
N ARG A 205 -13.86 2.72 22.06
CA ARG A 205 -12.81 2.72 21.03
C ARG A 205 -11.70 1.78 21.40
N VAL A 206 -11.08 1.21 20.38
CA VAL A 206 -9.77 0.55 20.47
C VAL A 206 -8.86 1.28 19.50
N VAL A 207 -7.77 1.87 20.00
CA VAL A 207 -6.78 2.62 19.21
C VAL A 207 -5.43 1.94 19.31
#